data_19ad8afdc14ca2cc6aa86fd7a3b0371f
#
_entry.id   19ad8afdc14ca2cc6aa86fd7a3b0371f
#
_cell.length_a   1.000
_cell.length_b   1.000
_cell.length_c   1.000
_cell.angle_alpha   90.00
_cell.angle_beta   90.00
_cell.angle_gamma   90.00
#
_symmetry.space_group_name_H-M   'P 1'
#
loop_
_entity.id
_entity.type
_entity.pdbx_description
1 polymer ?
#
loop_
_entity_poly.entity_id
_entity_poly.type
_entity_poly.pdbx_seq_one_letter_code
_entity_poly.pdbx_strand_id
1 'polypeptide(L)'
;MRPATATATAVTTILGAGAAAVAAGRYASDAALKAAPGRPLPTDRRLTVHATGIRQVTLTRSLTALRPGTYGIEGPGVHAVVGPVVEGAESTADTVVRTLERVTHGILEPGDKVRLTPEVYRGDPGVALGLEYREVEIPGELGGLPAWWVPGDRDTWVITAHGLGTTREHPMNLMGFLSGQQLPVLDLAYRGDAGAPRPADGLGHLGASEWRDLDAAMRFAVRYGARNVILYGWSTGASMALHAAVNSPLRERVGGLVLDSPVLDWPTTLRALAAARGVPAALLPLAVRAGQGRTGMTSAPLLDASLADALPAPTLIVHGPDDTIAPWGPSRALAARRPDLVSLHSVPQAPHASMWNADPGRYEERLRRFLTPLM
;
A
#
# COMPACT_ATOMS: atom_id res chain seq x y z
N MET A 1 12.94 -56.43 19.50
CA MET A 1 12.26 -55.13 19.68
C MET A 1 10.83 -55.28 19.19
N ARG A 2 9.84 -55.00 20.01
CA ARG A 2 8.43 -55.22 19.70
C ARG A 2 7.91 -54.24 18.65
N PRO A 3 7.15 -54.67 17.62
CA PRO A 3 6.69 -53.79 16.54
C PRO A 3 5.82 -52.61 17.03
N ALA A 4 5.11 -52.77 18.15
CA ALA A 4 4.27 -51.76 18.75
C ALA A 4 5.04 -50.49 19.21
N THR A 5 6.27 -50.66 19.71
CA THR A 5 7.09 -49.51 20.16
C THR A 5 7.62 -48.69 18.98
N ALA A 6 7.96 -49.30 17.86
CA ALA A 6 8.43 -48.62 16.65
C ALA A 6 7.28 -47.82 16.00
N THR A 7 6.07 -48.34 15.99
CA THR A 7 4.86 -47.68 15.47
C THR A 7 4.46 -46.47 16.32
N ALA A 8 4.49 -46.60 17.66
CA ALA A 8 4.18 -45.50 18.58
C ALA A 8 5.20 -44.35 18.43
N THR A 9 6.51 -44.65 18.32
CA THR A 9 7.55 -43.65 18.13
C THR A 9 7.40 -42.94 16.79
N ALA A 10 7.11 -43.67 15.70
CA ALA A 10 6.88 -43.07 14.38
C ALA A 10 5.66 -42.14 14.36
N VAL A 11 4.54 -42.55 14.95
CA VAL A 11 3.31 -41.73 15.06
C VAL A 11 3.58 -40.47 15.87
N THR A 12 4.27 -40.56 17.01
CA THR A 12 4.58 -39.39 17.85
C THR A 12 5.53 -38.43 17.12
N THR A 13 6.49 -38.95 16.37
CA THR A 13 7.41 -38.11 15.59
C THR A 13 6.68 -37.39 14.45
N ILE A 14 5.78 -38.06 13.73
CA ILE A 14 4.98 -37.47 12.64
C ILE A 14 4.02 -36.40 13.20
N LEU A 15 3.34 -36.67 14.31
CA LEU A 15 2.47 -35.69 14.95
C LEU A 15 3.24 -34.48 15.48
N GLY A 16 4.41 -34.67 16.06
CA GLY A 16 5.30 -33.60 16.51
C GLY A 16 5.83 -32.74 15.37
N ALA A 17 6.26 -33.35 14.26
CA ALA A 17 6.70 -32.63 13.07
C ALA A 17 5.56 -31.86 12.41
N GLY A 18 4.34 -32.40 12.36
CA GLY A 18 3.14 -31.76 11.87
C GLY A 18 2.78 -30.51 12.70
N ALA A 19 2.77 -30.64 14.04
CA ALA A 19 2.48 -29.53 14.96
C ALA A 19 3.54 -28.41 14.82
N ALA A 20 4.81 -28.76 14.70
CA ALA A 20 5.89 -27.80 14.49
C ALA A 20 5.75 -27.05 13.14
N ALA A 21 5.38 -27.75 12.07
CA ALA A 21 5.14 -27.14 10.76
C ALA A 21 3.94 -26.16 10.79
N VAL A 22 2.86 -26.52 11.49
CA VAL A 22 1.70 -25.63 11.67
C VAL A 22 2.09 -24.40 12.47
N ALA A 23 2.82 -24.55 13.57
CA ALA A 23 3.28 -23.42 14.40
C ALA A 23 4.21 -22.49 13.61
N ALA A 24 5.16 -23.05 12.86
CA ALA A 24 6.07 -22.28 12.00
C ALA A 24 5.31 -21.53 10.88
N GLY A 25 4.33 -22.20 10.25
CA GLY A 25 3.48 -21.59 9.23
C GLY A 25 2.64 -20.44 9.79
N ARG A 26 2.07 -20.62 11.00
CA ARG A 26 1.35 -19.54 11.69
C ARG A 26 2.24 -18.37 12.00
N TYR A 27 3.40 -18.58 12.61
CA TYR A 27 4.38 -17.54 12.88
C TYR A 27 4.74 -16.75 11.60
N ALA A 28 5.04 -17.47 10.53
CA ALA A 28 5.44 -16.87 9.27
C ALA A 28 4.30 -16.09 8.58
N SER A 29 3.06 -16.60 8.65
CA SER A 29 1.89 -15.89 8.12
C SER A 29 1.52 -14.67 8.99
N ASP A 30 1.65 -14.77 10.32
CA ASP A 30 1.44 -13.62 11.22
C ASP A 30 2.43 -12.49 10.93
N ALA A 31 3.69 -12.82 10.67
CA ALA A 31 4.69 -11.83 10.32
C ALA A 31 4.28 -11.00 9.07
N ALA A 32 3.61 -11.63 8.10
CA ALA A 32 3.19 -10.99 6.86
C ALA A 32 1.81 -10.31 6.96
N LEU A 33 0.83 -10.96 7.60
CA LEU A 33 -0.59 -10.60 7.50
C LEU A 33 -1.16 -9.94 8.75
N LYS A 34 -0.48 -10.01 9.90
CA LYS A 34 -1.03 -9.44 11.14
C LYS A 34 -1.21 -7.93 10.97
N ALA A 35 -2.45 -7.49 11.12
CA ALA A 35 -2.79 -6.08 11.10
C ALA A 35 -2.04 -5.35 12.22
N ALA A 36 -1.26 -4.36 11.85
CA ALA A 36 -0.48 -3.55 12.78
C ALA A 36 -0.46 -2.11 12.25
N PRO A 37 -1.44 -1.28 12.70
CA PRO A 37 -1.56 0.11 12.28
C PRO A 37 -0.25 0.86 12.46
N GLY A 38 0.14 1.64 11.47
CA GLY A 38 1.37 2.44 11.52
C GLY A 38 2.68 1.63 11.58
N ARG A 39 2.63 0.31 11.30
CA ARG A 39 3.84 -0.49 11.18
C ARG A 39 4.30 -0.54 9.72
N PRO A 40 5.29 0.28 9.34
CA PRO A 40 5.75 0.36 7.95
C PRO A 40 6.29 -1.00 7.47
N LEU A 41 6.25 -1.20 6.17
CA LEU A 41 6.91 -2.35 5.55
C LEU A 41 8.41 -2.26 5.81
N PRO A 42 9.08 -3.32 6.26
CA PRO A 42 10.52 -3.32 6.50
C PRO A 42 11.29 -3.49 5.19
N THR A 43 11.02 -2.64 4.21
CA THR A 43 11.58 -2.76 2.86
C THR A 43 13.01 -2.25 2.75
N ASP A 44 13.42 -1.36 3.68
CA ASP A 44 14.70 -0.69 3.57
C ASP A 44 15.44 -0.62 4.92
N ARG A 45 16.77 -0.65 4.84
CA ARG A 45 17.63 -0.43 6.00
C ARG A 45 17.50 1.00 6.48
N ARG A 46 17.63 1.18 7.79
CA ARG A 46 17.72 2.53 8.37
C ARG A 46 18.96 3.25 7.85
N LEU A 47 18.79 4.49 7.52
CA LEU A 47 19.83 5.44 7.15
C LEU A 47 20.25 6.21 8.40
N THR A 48 21.51 6.62 8.47
CA THR A 48 21.97 7.57 9.50
C THR A 48 21.96 8.97 8.90
N VAL A 49 21.46 9.93 9.66
CA VAL A 49 21.66 11.35 9.38
C VAL A 49 23.07 11.71 9.84
N HIS A 50 23.92 12.14 8.93
CA HIS A 50 25.31 12.53 9.23
C HIS A 50 25.45 14.02 9.46
N ALA A 51 24.67 14.82 8.75
CA ALA A 51 24.64 16.27 8.91
C ALA A 51 23.29 16.83 8.43
N THR A 52 22.89 17.95 9.01
CA THR A 52 21.78 18.78 8.58
C THR A 52 22.29 20.17 8.28
N GLY A 53 21.85 20.77 7.17
CA GLY A 53 22.23 22.11 6.74
C GLY A 53 21.04 22.87 6.17
N ILE A 54 21.29 24.06 5.67
CA ILE A 54 20.25 24.88 5.03
C ILE A 54 19.72 24.13 3.79
N ARG A 55 18.48 23.64 3.87
CA ARG A 55 17.80 22.88 2.80
C ARG A 55 18.56 21.63 2.33
N GLN A 56 19.39 21.04 3.17
CA GLN A 56 20.15 19.84 2.83
C GLN A 56 20.23 18.89 4.04
N VAL A 57 20.26 17.60 3.74
CA VAL A 57 20.54 16.54 4.70
C VAL A 57 21.52 15.54 4.12
N THR A 58 22.53 15.19 4.90
CA THR A 58 23.51 14.18 4.54
C THR A 58 23.11 12.85 5.17
N LEU A 59 22.88 11.85 4.33
CA LEU A 59 22.45 10.52 4.74
C LEU A 59 23.50 9.46 4.43
N THR A 60 23.45 8.32 5.09
CA THR A 60 24.24 7.14 4.69
C THR A 60 23.94 6.78 3.24
N ARG A 61 24.98 6.63 2.43
CA ARG A 61 24.87 6.25 1.02
C ARG A 61 24.37 4.81 0.89
N SER A 62 23.33 4.62 0.12
CA SER A 62 22.75 3.32 -0.19
C SER A 62 21.90 3.44 -1.46
N LEU A 63 21.50 2.32 -2.05
CA LEU A 63 20.55 2.34 -3.18
C LEU A 63 19.25 3.06 -2.80
N THR A 64 18.78 2.87 -1.56
CA THR A 64 17.60 3.57 -1.02
C THR A 64 17.80 5.08 -0.97
N ALA A 65 18.94 5.54 -0.42
CA ALA A 65 19.24 6.97 -0.31
C ALA A 65 19.51 7.66 -1.65
N LEU A 66 19.79 6.88 -2.70
CA LEU A 66 20.04 7.37 -4.08
C LEU A 66 18.77 7.36 -4.96
N ARG A 67 17.63 6.88 -4.48
CA ARG A 67 16.38 6.89 -5.25
C ARG A 67 16.01 8.29 -5.73
N PRO A 68 15.54 8.45 -6.96
CA PRO A 68 15.09 9.74 -7.48
C PRO A 68 13.81 10.20 -6.77
N GLY A 69 13.53 11.51 -6.82
CA GLY A 69 12.27 12.09 -6.40
C GLY A 69 12.17 12.48 -4.93
N THR A 70 10.96 12.55 -4.40
CA THR A 70 10.60 13.12 -3.09
C THR A 70 10.02 12.07 -2.16
N TYR A 71 10.55 11.95 -0.95
CA TYR A 71 10.17 10.97 0.05
C TYR A 71 10.04 11.60 1.43
N GLY A 72 9.21 11.01 2.28
CA GLY A 72 9.36 11.21 3.72
C GLY A 72 10.60 10.49 4.23
N ILE A 73 11.22 11.03 5.29
CA ILE A 73 12.16 10.31 6.15
C ILE A 73 11.58 10.28 7.55
N GLU A 74 11.53 9.10 8.14
CA GLU A 74 10.89 8.86 9.43
C GLU A 74 11.85 8.19 10.41
N GLY A 75 11.91 8.72 11.62
CA GLY A 75 12.64 8.19 12.77
C GLY A 75 11.83 8.33 14.05
N PRO A 76 12.36 7.85 15.20
CA PRO A 76 11.70 8.05 16.49
C PRO A 76 11.49 9.53 16.79
N GLY A 77 10.23 9.98 16.79
CA GLY A 77 9.86 11.37 17.11
C GLY A 77 10.22 12.40 16.03
N VAL A 78 10.61 11.98 14.83
CA VAL A 78 10.94 12.89 13.74
C VAL A 78 10.34 12.43 12.41
N HIS A 79 9.83 13.40 11.64
CA HIS A 79 9.46 13.22 10.24
C HIS A 79 9.87 14.45 9.44
N ALA A 80 10.50 14.23 8.30
CA ALA A 80 10.90 15.29 7.38
C ALA A 80 10.69 14.84 5.92
N VAL A 81 10.69 15.79 5.00
CA VAL A 81 10.56 15.54 3.56
C VAL A 81 11.89 15.86 2.88
N VAL A 82 12.37 14.89 2.12
CA VAL A 82 13.60 15.01 1.34
C VAL A 82 13.29 14.92 -0.15
N GLY A 83 13.82 15.84 -0.89
CA GLY A 83 13.76 15.88 -2.35
C GLY A 83 14.91 15.10 -3.01
N PRO A 84 15.26 15.40 -4.26
CA PRO A 84 16.31 14.71 -5.01
C PRO A 84 17.69 14.78 -4.37
N VAL A 85 18.57 13.90 -4.83
CA VAL A 85 20.01 13.97 -4.54
C VAL A 85 20.57 15.28 -5.11
N VAL A 86 21.37 15.98 -4.32
CA VAL A 86 22.00 17.24 -4.74
C VAL A 86 23.27 16.91 -5.55
N GLU A 87 23.22 17.19 -6.84
CA GLU A 87 24.37 17.01 -7.72
C GLU A 87 25.50 17.98 -7.35
N GLY A 88 26.74 17.48 -7.36
CA GLY A 88 27.93 18.30 -7.06
C GLY A 88 28.11 18.67 -5.59
N ALA A 89 27.22 18.23 -4.68
CA ALA A 89 27.44 18.43 -3.25
C ALA A 89 28.66 17.62 -2.78
N GLU A 90 29.38 18.17 -1.80
CA GLU A 90 30.45 17.44 -1.14
C GLU A 90 29.89 16.20 -0.44
N SER A 91 30.21 15.04 -0.97
CA SER A 91 29.81 13.75 -0.42
C SER A 91 31.01 12.82 -0.34
N THR A 92 31.06 11.97 0.66
CA THR A 92 32.08 10.92 0.77
C THR A 92 31.63 9.66 0.03
N ALA A 93 32.49 8.64 -0.03
CA ALA A 93 32.10 7.33 -0.56
C ALA A 93 30.88 6.74 0.19
N ASP A 94 30.74 7.05 1.49
CA ASP A 94 29.73 6.47 2.39
C ASP A 94 28.52 7.38 2.64
N THR A 95 28.48 8.58 2.05
CA THR A 95 27.41 9.55 2.26
C THR A 95 26.80 10.06 0.96
N VAL A 96 25.58 10.56 1.03
CA VAL A 96 24.88 11.25 -0.05
C VAL A 96 24.13 12.44 0.52
N VAL A 97 24.11 13.54 -0.21
CA VAL A 97 23.37 14.76 0.15
C VAL A 97 22.08 14.79 -0.62
N ARG A 98 20.96 14.97 0.10
CA ARG A 98 19.65 15.21 -0.50
C ARG A 98 19.13 16.59 -0.11
N THR A 99 18.26 17.14 -0.95
CA THR A 99 17.50 18.33 -0.57
C THR A 99 16.65 18.01 0.66
N LEU A 100 16.68 18.85 1.68
CA LEU A 100 15.73 18.85 2.81
C LEU A 100 14.67 19.90 2.49
N GLU A 101 13.46 19.46 2.15
CA GLU A 101 12.38 20.36 1.77
C GLU A 101 11.75 21.01 3.01
N ARG A 102 11.42 20.18 4.01
CA ARG A 102 10.85 20.62 5.29
C ARG A 102 10.97 19.54 6.36
N VAL A 103 10.97 19.94 7.61
CA VAL A 103 10.73 19.06 8.77
C VAL A 103 9.27 19.24 9.16
N THR A 104 8.49 18.17 9.16
CA THR A 104 7.05 18.19 9.44
C THR A 104 6.73 17.86 10.88
N HIS A 105 7.61 17.14 11.55
CA HIS A 105 7.46 16.78 12.97
C HIS A 105 8.83 16.60 13.61
N GLY A 106 8.97 17.06 14.85
CA GLY A 106 10.19 16.94 15.64
C GLY A 106 11.36 17.76 15.13
N ILE A 107 12.56 17.34 15.46
CA ILE A 107 13.83 17.96 15.04
C ILE A 107 14.70 16.86 14.45
N LEU A 108 15.28 17.13 13.28
CA LEU A 108 16.18 16.19 12.60
C LEU A 108 17.63 16.53 12.96
N GLU A 109 18.30 15.60 13.63
CA GLU A 109 19.66 15.81 14.15
C GLU A 109 20.66 14.79 13.58
N PRO A 110 21.96 15.15 13.52
CA PRO A 110 23.01 14.20 13.22
C PRO A 110 23.01 13.03 14.23
N GLY A 111 23.11 11.81 13.73
CA GLY A 111 23.02 10.57 14.51
C GLY A 111 21.67 9.88 14.42
N ASP A 112 20.61 10.57 14.03
CA ASP A 112 19.28 9.99 13.88
C ASP A 112 19.27 8.80 12.92
N LYS A 113 18.49 7.77 13.29
CA LYS A 113 18.26 6.58 12.48
C LYS A 113 16.89 6.67 11.81
N VAL A 114 16.87 7.05 10.55
CA VAL A 114 15.66 7.26 9.76
C VAL A 114 15.51 6.21 8.67
N ARG A 115 14.30 6.07 8.14
CA ARG A 115 14.00 5.28 6.92
C ARG A 115 13.25 6.15 5.93
N LEU A 116 13.36 5.85 4.64
CA LEU A 116 12.48 6.42 3.64
C LEU A 116 11.06 5.86 3.80
N THR A 117 10.08 6.73 3.63
CA THR A 117 8.65 6.39 3.59
C THR A 117 7.99 7.06 2.38
N PRO A 118 6.96 6.46 1.77
CA PRO A 118 6.19 7.14 0.74
C PRO A 118 5.36 8.31 1.27
N GLU A 119 5.05 8.34 2.57
CA GLU A 119 4.24 9.38 3.20
C GLU A 119 5.06 10.67 3.34
N VAL A 120 4.70 11.72 2.59
CA VAL A 120 5.37 13.03 2.66
C VAL A 120 4.60 14.06 3.48
N TYR A 121 3.40 13.69 3.94
CA TYR A 121 2.54 14.51 4.79
C TYR A 121 2.29 13.80 6.12
N ARG A 122 2.02 14.59 7.18
CA ARG A 122 1.67 14.11 8.51
C ARG A 122 0.49 14.91 9.07
N GLY A 123 -0.37 14.20 9.81
CA GLY A 123 -1.58 14.77 10.42
C GLY A 123 -2.80 14.62 9.53
N ASP A 124 -3.67 15.60 9.55
CA ASP A 124 -4.90 15.62 8.75
C ASP A 124 -4.78 16.56 7.54
N PRO A 125 -5.74 16.51 6.59
CA PRO A 125 -5.69 17.34 5.38
C PRO A 125 -5.68 18.85 5.65
N GLY A 126 -6.28 19.30 6.76
CA GLY A 126 -6.28 20.72 7.14
C GLY A 126 -4.90 21.18 7.59
N VAL A 127 -4.27 20.43 8.48
CA VAL A 127 -2.92 20.73 8.99
C VAL A 127 -1.85 20.53 7.92
N ALA A 128 -1.93 19.44 7.17
CA ALA A 128 -0.88 19.05 6.24
C ALA A 128 -0.92 19.80 4.91
N LEU A 129 -2.12 20.12 4.42
CA LEU A 129 -2.37 20.64 3.07
C LEU A 129 -3.14 21.98 3.06
N GLY A 130 -3.68 22.41 4.20
CA GLY A 130 -4.54 23.60 4.27
C GLY A 130 -5.90 23.41 3.58
N LEU A 131 -6.34 22.16 3.40
CA LEU A 131 -7.60 21.85 2.75
C LEU A 131 -8.76 21.87 3.75
N GLU A 132 -9.92 22.39 3.31
CA GLU A 132 -11.16 22.15 4.03
C GLU A 132 -11.51 20.66 3.95
N TYR A 133 -11.80 20.05 5.09
CA TYR A 133 -12.19 18.64 5.16
C TYR A 133 -13.18 18.40 6.30
N ARG A 134 -13.82 17.25 6.28
CA ARG A 134 -14.67 16.75 7.37
C ARG A 134 -14.18 15.36 7.77
N GLU A 135 -14.07 15.13 9.07
CA GLU A 135 -13.96 13.79 9.59
C GLU A 135 -15.34 13.15 9.63
N VAL A 136 -15.48 11.99 8.97
CA VAL A 136 -16.75 11.27 8.87
C VAL A 136 -16.57 9.82 9.29
N GLU A 137 -17.64 9.22 9.78
CA GLU A 137 -17.68 7.80 10.09
C GLU A 137 -18.58 7.09 9.08
N ILE A 138 -18.02 6.12 8.37
CA ILE A 138 -18.71 5.32 7.36
C ILE A 138 -19.21 4.04 8.01
N PRO A 139 -20.51 3.71 7.94
CA PRO A 139 -21.03 2.44 8.46
C PRO A 139 -20.49 1.25 7.66
N GLY A 140 -19.51 0.55 8.21
CA GLY A 140 -18.92 -0.66 7.64
C GLY A 140 -19.54 -1.94 8.22
N GLU A 141 -19.15 -3.09 7.63
CA GLU A 141 -19.64 -4.42 8.05
C GLU A 141 -19.26 -4.74 9.51
N LEU A 142 -18.08 -4.36 9.95
CA LEU A 142 -17.54 -4.66 11.28
C LEU A 142 -17.73 -3.52 12.28
N GLY A 143 -18.24 -2.36 11.85
CA GLY A 143 -18.38 -1.14 12.66
C GLY A 143 -18.04 0.11 11.88
N GLY A 144 -17.97 1.25 12.59
CA GLY A 144 -17.65 2.55 11.99
C GLY A 144 -16.23 2.60 11.42
N LEU A 145 -16.10 3.13 10.22
CA LEU A 145 -14.83 3.32 9.52
C LEU A 145 -14.53 4.80 9.46
N PRO A 146 -13.47 5.30 10.10
CA PRO A 146 -13.07 6.69 10.01
C PRO A 146 -12.65 7.05 8.59
N ALA A 147 -13.09 8.20 8.10
CA ALA A 147 -12.66 8.71 6.79
C ALA A 147 -12.51 10.24 6.81
N TRP A 148 -11.63 10.74 5.95
CA TRP A 148 -11.54 12.17 5.64
C TRP A 148 -12.30 12.45 4.35
N TRP A 149 -13.21 13.38 4.41
CA TRP A 149 -13.94 13.85 3.25
C TRP A 149 -13.52 15.29 2.91
N VAL A 150 -12.79 15.44 1.82
CA VAL A 150 -12.47 16.73 1.20
C VAL A 150 -13.56 17.04 0.18
N PRO A 151 -14.31 18.14 0.30
CA PRO A 151 -15.37 18.50 -0.63
C PRO A 151 -14.81 18.90 -1.99
N GLY A 152 -15.67 18.85 -3.01
CA GLY A 152 -15.40 19.31 -4.37
C GLY A 152 -16.72 19.53 -5.11
N ASP A 153 -16.67 20.15 -6.29
CA ASP A 153 -17.86 20.58 -7.03
C ASP A 153 -18.38 19.55 -8.03
N ARG A 154 -17.61 18.45 -8.23
CA ARG A 154 -17.96 17.41 -9.20
C ARG A 154 -18.86 16.34 -8.59
N ASP A 155 -19.64 15.68 -9.44
CA ASP A 155 -20.47 14.52 -9.08
C ASP A 155 -19.71 13.16 -9.24
N THR A 156 -18.48 13.20 -9.75
CA THR A 156 -17.54 12.06 -9.73
C THR A 156 -16.63 12.22 -8.51
N TRP A 157 -16.67 11.25 -7.58
CA TRP A 157 -15.86 11.27 -6.37
C TRP A 157 -14.65 10.32 -6.51
N VAL A 158 -13.56 10.66 -5.87
CA VAL A 158 -12.41 9.76 -5.72
C VAL A 158 -12.44 9.15 -4.32
N ILE A 159 -12.47 7.82 -4.25
CA ILE A 159 -12.36 7.10 -2.97
C ILE A 159 -10.98 6.48 -2.92
N THR A 160 -10.19 6.86 -1.91
CA THR A 160 -8.81 6.41 -1.73
C THR A 160 -8.71 5.33 -0.67
N ALA A 161 -7.85 4.34 -0.92
CA ALA A 161 -7.49 3.29 0.03
C ALA A 161 -5.98 3.05 0.01
N HIS A 162 -5.32 3.32 1.12
CA HIS A 162 -3.87 3.16 1.26
C HIS A 162 -3.43 1.68 1.26
N GLY A 163 -2.13 1.47 1.23
CA GLY A 163 -1.52 0.15 1.22
C GLY A 163 -1.24 -0.42 2.61
N LEU A 164 -0.79 -1.66 2.64
CA LEU A 164 -0.32 -2.30 3.86
C LEU A 164 0.91 -1.57 4.41
N GLY A 165 0.86 -1.23 5.69
CA GLY A 165 1.96 -0.57 6.40
C GLY A 165 2.02 0.95 6.24
N THR A 166 1.08 1.55 5.52
CA THR A 166 0.84 3.00 5.46
C THR A 166 -0.50 3.34 6.10
N THR A 167 -0.85 4.60 6.15
CA THR A 167 -2.06 5.13 6.77
C THR A 167 -2.81 6.05 5.80
N ARG A 168 -3.90 6.67 6.26
CA ARG A 168 -4.59 7.74 5.51
C ARG A 168 -3.68 8.93 5.13
N GLU A 169 -2.50 9.03 5.74
CA GLU A 169 -1.52 10.05 5.37
C GLU A 169 -0.89 9.81 3.99
N HIS A 170 -0.87 8.57 3.51
CA HIS A 170 -0.30 8.25 2.20
C HIS A 170 -1.09 8.85 1.01
N PRO A 171 -2.42 8.73 0.93
CA PRO A 171 -3.22 9.38 -0.11
C PRO A 171 -3.11 10.91 -0.11
N MET A 172 -2.71 11.55 0.99
CA MET A 172 -2.49 13.00 1.01
C MET A 172 -1.43 13.46 0.00
N ASN A 173 -0.53 12.59 -0.44
CA ASN A 173 0.42 12.88 -1.51
C ASN A 173 -0.27 13.39 -2.78
N LEU A 174 -1.49 12.95 -3.03
CA LEU A 174 -2.28 13.32 -4.21
C LEU A 174 -3.54 14.11 -3.89
N MET A 175 -3.89 14.23 -2.62
CA MET A 175 -5.14 14.88 -2.21
C MET A 175 -5.20 16.36 -2.65
N GLY A 176 -4.09 17.08 -2.58
CA GLY A 176 -3.97 18.45 -3.11
C GLY A 176 -4.18 18.53 -4.62
N PHE A 177 -3.60 17.58 -5.37
CA PHE A 177 -3.80 17.48 -6.83
C PHE A 177 -5.27 17.17 -7.17
N LEU A 178 -5.91 16.22 -6.50
CA LEU A 178 -7.29 15.82 -6.73
C LEU A 178 -8.28 16.96 -6.37
N SER A 179 -8.07 17.61 -5.24
CA SER A 179 -8.84 18.79 -4.81
C SER A 179 -8.71 19.94 -5.82
N GLY A 180 -7.51 20.16 -6.36
CA GLY A 180 -7.29 21.15 -7.43
C GLY A 180 -8.03 20.83 -8.73
N GLN A 181 -8.46 19.57 -8.95
CA GLN A 181 -9.34 19.18 -10.04
C GLN A 181 -10.84 19.29 -9.66
N GLN A 182 -11.16 19.82 -8.49
CA GLN A 182 -12.51 19.93 -7.94
C GLN A 182 -13.22 18.58 -7.71
N LEU A 183 -12.46 17.51 -7.57
CA LEU A 183 -12.97 16.19 -7.26
C LEU A 183 -13.17 16.06 -5.76
N PRO A 184 -14.37 15.69 -5.26
CA PRO A 184 -14.51 15.27 -3.87
C PRO A 184 -13.65 14.04 -3.60
N VAL A 185 -12.88 14.06 -2.49
CA VAL A 185 -12.03 12.95 -2.09
C VAL A 185 -12.52 12.35 -0.78
N LEU A 186 -12.76 11.06 -0.77
CA LEU A 186 -13.09 10.29 0.43
C LEU A 186 -11.96 9.34 0.75
N ASP A 187 -11.18 9.64 1.78
CA ASP A 187 -9.99 8.89 2.16
C ASP A 187 -10.28 8.00 3.37
N LEU A 188 -10.23 6.68 3.15
CA LEU A 188 -10.77 5.67 4.04
C LEU A 188 -9.70 5.05 4.94
N ALA A 189 -9.97 4.98 6.26
CA ALA A 189 -9.39 3.96 7.12
C ALA A 189 -10.27 2.69 7.07
N TYR A 190 -9.67 1.57 6.68
CA TYR A 190 -10.39 0.30 6.57
C TYR A 190 -10.06 -0.63 7.76
N ARG A 191 -10.76 -1.77 7.85
CA ARG A 191 -10.55 -2.74 8.93
C ARG A 191 -9.08 -3.05 9.18
N GLY A 192 -8.67 -2.96 10.44
CA GLY A 192 -7.29 -3.17 10.88
C GLY A 192 -6.48 -1.90 11.05
N ASP A 193 -6.95 -0.75 10.58
CA ASP A 193 -6.31 0.55 10.79
C ASP A 193 -6.56 1.15 12.18
N ALA A 194 -5.81 2.18 12.50
CA ALA A 194 -6.02 2.95 13.73
C ALA A 194 -7.42 3.60 13.73
N GLY A 195 -8.18 3.34 14.77
CA GLY A 195 -9.56 3.82 14.91
C GLY A 195 -10.61 3.02 14.16
N ALA A 196 -10.22 2.14 13.24
CA ALA A 196 -11.15 1.25 12.53
C ALA A 196 -11.34 -0.10 13.24
N PRO A 197 -12.43 -0.83 12.96
CA PRO A 197 -12.66 -2.15 13.53
C PRO A 197 -11.58 -3.16 13.19
N ARG A 198 -11.28 -4.08 14.10
CA ARG A 198 -10.32 -5.15 13.84
C ARG A 198 -10.99 -6.34 13.15
N PRO A 199 -10.36 -6.99 12.17
CA PRO A 199 -10.80 -8.27 11.65
C PRO A 199 -10.89 -9.31 12.76
N ALA A 200 -11.88 -10.21 12.71
CA ALA A 200 -12.12 -11.22 13.76
C ALA A 200 -10.92 -12.16 13.98
N ASP A 201 -10.15 -12.46 12.92
CA ASP A 201 -8.93 -13.27 12.97
C ASP A 201 -7.66 -12.44 13.23
N GLY A 202 -7.76 -11.11 13.27
CA GLY A 202 -6.65 -10.18 13.47
C GLY A 202 -5.68 -10.09 12.29
N LEU A 203 -6.07 -10.56 11.10
CA LEU A 203 -5.24 -10.60 9.90
C LEU A 203 -5.74 -9.64 8.82
N GLY A 204 -4.81 -9.12 8.03
CA GLY A 204 -5.13 -8.53 6.73
C GLY A 204 -5.25 -9.62 5.67
N HIS A 205 -6.20 -9.46 4.77
CA HIS A 205 -6.48 -10.40 3.68
C HIS A 205 -6.03 -9.87 2.31
N LEU A 206 -5.09 -8.93 2.30
CA LEU A 206 -4.50 -8.33 1.09
C LEU A 206 -5.56 -7.82 0.08
N GLY A 207 -6.68 -7.29 0.59
CA GLY A 207 -7.78 -6.75 -0.19
C GLY A 207 -8.96 -7.71 -0.38
N ALA A 208 -8.79 -9.01 -0.11
CA ALA A 208 -9.83 -10.03 -0.37
C ALA A 208 -11.06 -9.93 0.54
N SER A 209 -10.95 -9.34 1.71
CA SER A 209 -12.09 -9.04 2.61
C SER A 209 -12.29 -7.54 2.80
N GLU A 210 -11.22 -6.77 2.80
CA GLU A 210 -11.20 -5.33 3.04
C GLU A 210 -11.98 -4.54 1.96
N TRP A 211 -12.14 -5.08 0.76
CA TRP A 211 -12.94 -4.44 -0.30
C TRP A 211 -14.38 -4.13 0.12
N ARG A 212 -14.93 -4.85 1.14
CA ARG A 212 -16.27 -4.57 1.67
C ARG A 212 -16.34 -3.23 2.39
N ASP A 213 -15.22 -2.79 2.97
CA ASP A 213 -15.11 -1.46 3.58
C ASP A 213 -15.06 -0.38 2.50
N LEU A 214 -14.38 -0.66 1.39
CA LEU A 214 -14.39 0.23 0.22
C LEU A 214 -15.79 0.29 -0.43
N ASP A 215 -16.52 -0.82 -0.48
CA ASP A 215 -17.91 -0.86 -0.92
C ASP A 215 -18.84 -0.05 0.03
N ALA A 216 -18.59 -0.06 1.34
CA ALA A 216 -19.28 0.82 2.27
C ALA A 216 -18.99 2.30 2.00
N ALA A 217 -17.73 2.64 1.64
CA ALA A 217 -17.36 3.98 1.23
C ALA A 217 -18.04 4.40 -0.09
N MET A 218 -18.18 3.48 -1.05
CA MET A 218 -18.97 3.73 -2.28
C MET A 218 -20.44 4.03 -1.96
N ARG A 219 -21.07 3.26 -1.07
CA ARG A 219 -22.45 3.54 -0.62
C ARG A 219 -22.58 4.90 0.05
N PHE A 220 -21.61 5.27 0.89
CA PHE A 220 -21.54 6.60 1.49
C PHE A 220 -21.44 7.69 0.42
N ALA A 221 -20.48 7.59 -0.50
CA ALA A 221 -20.31 8.58 -1.56
C ALA A 221 -21.58 8.78 -2.40
N VAL A 222 -22.23 7.68 -2.83
CA VAL A 222 -23.48 7.73 -3.60
C VAL A 222 -24.61 8.38 -2.79
N ARG A 223 -24.73 8.06 -1.50
CA ARG A 223 -25.74 8.69 -0.63
C ARG A 223 -25.53 10.20 -0.49
N TYR A 224 -24.30 10.67 -0.55
CA TYR A 224 -23.93 12.08 -0.43
C TYR A 224 -23.75 12.79 -1.78
N GLY A 225 -24.21 12.18 -2.88
CA GLY A 225 -24.36 12.85 -4.18
C GLY A 225 -23.41 12.39 -5.28
N ALA A 226 -22.52 11.41 -5.03
CA ALA A 226 -21.71 10.87 -6.10
C ALA A 226 -22.58 10.14 -7.15
N ARG A 227 -22.45 10.55 -8.40
CA ARG A 227 -23.02 9.80 -9.54
C ARG A 227 -22.10 8.66 -9.96
N ASN A 228 -20.81 8.94 -9.99
CA ASN A 228 -19.78 7.97 -10.28
C ASN A 228 -18.69 8.04 -9.22
N VAL A 229 -17.92 6.95 -9.09
CA VAL A 229 -16.75 6.90 -8.21
C VAL A 229 -15.53 6.43 -8.99
N ILE A 230 -14.39 7.01 -8.69
CA ILE A 230 -13.08 6.52 -9.10
C ILE A 230 -12.46 5.87 -7.87
N LEU A 231 -12.14 4.58 -7.97
CA LEU A 231 -11.49 3.86 -6.88
C LEU A 231 -9.98 3.94 -7.05
N TYR A 232 -9.32 4.55 -6.08
CA TYR A 232 -7.89 4.75 -6.10
C TYR A 232 -7.22 4.01 -4.95
N GLY A 233 -6.38 3.04 -5.27
CA GLY A 233 -5.73 2.23 -4.24
C GLY A 233 -4.23 2.05 -4.46
N TRP A 234 -3.52 1.91 -3.33
CA TRP A 234 -2.11 1.53 -3.27
C TRP A 234 -1.97 0.12 -2.71
N SER A 235 -1.19 -0.73 -3.33
CA SER A 235 -0.88 -2.08 -2.82
C SER A 235 -2.16 -2.88 -2.51
N THR A 236 -2.41 -3.18 -1.25
CA THR A 236 -3.64 -3.81 -0.76
C THR A 236 -4.88 -2.99 -1.12
N GLY A 237 -4.83 -1.65 -1.00
CA GLY A 237 -5.92 -0.77 -1.41
C GLY A 237 -6.25 -0.88 -2.89
N ALA A 238 -5.24 -1.11 -3.75
CA ALA A 238 -5.46 -1.37 -5.17
C ALA A 238 -6.18 -2.71 -5.42
N SER A 239 -5.86 -3.74 -4.63
CA SER A 239 -6.58 -5.01 -4.67
C SER A 239 -8.02 -4.86 -4.18
N MET A 240 -8.25 -4.05 -3.12
CA MET A 240 -9.60 -3.69 -2.66
C MET A 240 -10.40 -3.02 -3.78
N ALA A 241 -9.79 -2.07 -4.50
CA ALA A 241 -10.42 -1.37 -5.62
C ALA A 241 -10.85 -2.34 -6.74
N LEU A 242 -9.98 -3.29 -7.10
CA LEU A 242 -10.32 -4.33 -8.08
C LEU A 242 -11.46 -5.21 -7.61
N HIS A 243 -11.41 -5.71 -6.37
CA HIS A 243 -12.49 -6.53 -5.82
C HIS A 243 -13.81 -5.78 -5.75
N ALA A 244 -13.79 -4.52 -5.31
CA ALA A 244 -14.99 -3.70 -5.24
C ALA A 244 -15.58 -3.44 -6.64
N ALA A 245 -14.75 -3.13 -7.63
CA ALA A 245 -15.19 -2.88 -9.00
C ALA A 245 -15.89 -4.10 -9.62
N VAL A 246 -15.47 -5.32 -9.25
CA VAL A 246 -16.07 -6.55 -9.82
C VAL A 246 -17.25 -7.05 -8.99
N ASN A 247 -17.15 -7.00 -7.66
CA ASN A 247 -18.07 -7.71 -6.76
C ASN A 247 -19.11 -6.81 -6.07
N SER A 248 -18.91 -5.48 -6.07
CA SER A 248 -19.86 -4.56 -5.43
C SER A 248 -21.20 -4.55 -6.16
N PRO A 249 -22.33 -4.50 -5.43
CA PRO A 249 -23.62 -4.15 -6.02
C PRO A 249 -23.64 -2.79 -6.72
N LEU A 250 -22.69 -1.91 -6.39
CA LEU A 250 -22.53 -0.58 -7.00
C LEU A 250 -21.47 -0.55 -8.11
N ARG A 251 -21.01 -1.70 -8.63
CA ARG A 251 -19.97 -1.77 -9.67
C ARG A 251 -20.27 -0.90 -10.89
N GLU A 252 -21.55 -0.72 -11.27
CA GLU A 252 -21.99 0.15 -12.36
C GLU A 252 -21.74 1.65 -12.11
N ARG A 253 -21.43 2.02 -10.85
CA ARG A 253 -21.05 3.38 -10.46
C ARG A 253 -19.54 3.60 -10.53
N VAL A 254 -18.76 2.56 -10.77
CA VAL A 254 -17.30 2.68 -10.90
C VAL A 254 -16.98 3.23 -12.29
N GLY A 255 -16.64 4.51 -12.34
CA GLY A 255 -16.25 5.20 -13.57
C GLY A 255 -14.79 4.99 -13.97
N GLY A 256 -13.94 4.57 -13.03
CA GLY A 256 -12.52 4.33 -13.28
C GLY A 256 -11.77 3.74 -12.09
N LEU A 257 -10.61 3.15 -12.37
CA LEU A 257 -9.70 2.57 -11.38
C LEU A 257 -8.31 3.16 -11.52
N VAL A 258 -7.68 3.52 -10.41
CA VAL A 258 -6.25 3.85 -10.35
C VAL A 258 -5.58 2.91 -9.36
N LEU A 259 -4.63 2.12 -9.84
CA LEU A 259 -4.01 1.03 -9.10
C LEU A 259 -2.50 1.27 -9.05
N ASP A 260 -2.00 1.71 -7.89
CA ASP A 260 -0.57 1.87 -7.66
C ASP A 260 -0.02 0.60 -7.00
N SER A 261 0.96 -0.03 -7.62
CA SER A 261 1.63 -1.23 -7.10
C SER A 261 0.66 -2.34 -6.65
N PRO A 262 -0.34 -2.74 -7.44
CA PRO A 262 -1.41 -3.63 -7.00
C PRO A 262 -0.91 -5.02 -6.63
N VAL A 263 -1.46 -5.59 -5.55
CA VAL A 263 -1.21 -6.99 -5.16
C VAL A 263 -2.08 -7.91 -6.00
N LEU A 264 -1.56 -8.36 -7.13
CA LEU A 264 -2.26 -9.24 -8.08
C LEU A 264 -1.86 -10.72 -7.94
N ASP A 265 -0.71 -10.99 -7.31
CA ASP A 265 -0.21 -12.31 -6.95
C ASP A 265 0.04 -12.32 -5.44
N TRP A 266 -1.01 -12.62 -4.67
CA TRP A 266 -0.94 -12.60 -3.21
C TRP A 266 0.02 -13.66 -2.63
N PRO A 267 0.18 -14.89 -3.20
CA PRO A 267 1.14 -15.86 -2.68
C PRO A 267 2.59 -15.37 -2.76
N THR A 268 2.95 -14.74 -3.88
CA THR A 268 4.29 -14.17 -4.07
C THR A 268 4.48 -12.95 -3.18
N THR A 269 3.48 -12.06 -3.10
CA THR A 269 3.51 -10.90 -2.21
C THR A 269 3.62 -11.32 -0.74
N LEU A 270 2.89 -12.33 -0.30
CA LEU A 270 2.97 -12.83 1.07
C LEU A 270 4.37 -13.38 1.40
N ARG A 271 4.99 -14.11 0.46
CA ARG A 271 6.40 -14.57 0.61
C ARG A 271 7.36 -13.37 0.75
N ALA A 272 7.19 -12.37 -0.11
CA ALA A 272 8.02 -11.16 -0.07
C ALA A 272 7.87 -10.41 1.26
N LEU A 273 6.64 -10.22 1.74
CA LEU A 273 6.34 -9.60 3.04
C LEU A 273 6.95 -10.38 4.21
N ALA A 274 6.79 -11.71 4.22
CA ALA A 274 7.36 -12.56 5.26
C ALA A 274 8.89 -12.49 5.25
N ALA A 275 9.51 -12.58 4.06
CA ALA A 275 10.96 -12.47 3.89
C ALA A 275 11.48 -11.09 4.34
N ALA A 276 10.82 -10.02 3.96
CA ALA A 276 11.16 -8.65 4.37
C ALA A 276 11.08 -8.46 5.90
N ARG A 277 10.26 -9.27 6.57
CA ARG A 277 10.15 -9.30 8.05
C ARG A 277 11.09 -10.31 8.72
N GLY A 278 12.05 -10.87 7.97
CA GLY A 278 13.09 -11.74 8.50
C GLY A 278 12.66 -13.20 8.67
N VAL A 279 11.55 -13.64 8.07
CA VAL A 279 11.16 -15.05 8.07
C VAL A 279 12.16 -15.84 7.23
N PRO A 280 12.78 -16.94 7.78
CA PRO A 280 13.71 -17.76 7.04
C PRO A 280 13.11 -18.35 5.76
N ALA A 281 13.87 -18.41 4.68
CA ALA A 281 13.42 -18.85 3.37
C ALA A 281 12.74 -20.25 3.39
N ALA A 282 13.24 -21.17 4.22
CA ALA A 282 12.66 -22.51 4.38
C ALA A 282 11.21 -22.50 4.93
N LEU A 283 10.80 -21.44 5.62
CA LEU A 283 9.45 -21.31 6.19
C LEU A 283 8.47 -20.57 5.26
N LEU A 284 8.93 -19.92 4.19
CA LEU A 284 8.08 -19.15 3.29
C LEU A 284 6.95 -19.96 2.62
N PRO A 285 7.17 -21.22 2.20
CA PRO A 285 6.08 -22.07 1.69
C PRO A 285 5.01 -22.37 2.74
N LEU A 286 5.42 -22.53 4.01
CA LEU A 286 4.49 -22.73 5.13
C LEU A 286 3.69 -21.46 5.44
N ALA A 287 4.30 -20.27 5.27
CA ALA A 287 3.61 -18.99 5.41
C ALA A 287 2.42 -18.89 4.44
N VAL A 288 2.61 -19.23 3.17
CA VAL A 288 1.56 -19.21 2.14
C VAL A 288 0.44 -20.20 2.47
N ARG A 289 0.78 -21.46 2.81
CA ARG A 289 -0.23 -22.47 3.20
C ARG A 289 -1.03 -22.06 4.43
N ALA A 290 -0.35 -21.55 5.45
CA ALA A 290 -1.01 -21.10 6.68
C ALA A 290 -1.85 -19.84 6.41
N GLY A 291 -1.36 -18.89 5.63
CA GLY A 291 -2.11 -17.72 5.18
C GLY A 291 -3.39 -18.14 4.46
N GLN A 292 -3.29 -19.00 3.47
CA GLN A 292 -4.42 -19.53 2.72
C GLN A 292 -5.46 -20.21 3.63
N GLY A 293 -5.02 -21.12 4.50
CA GLY A 293 -5.94 -21.84 5.39
C GLY A 293 -6.62 -20.96 6.44
N ARG A 294 -6.04 -19.82 6.80
CA ARG A 294 -6.57 -18.90 7.81
C ARG A 294 -7.46 -17.81 7.23
N THR A 295 -7.11 -17.32 6.05
CA THR A 295 -7.83 -16.21 5.41
C THR A 295 -8.87 -16.67 4.39
N GLY A 296 -8.85 -17.96 4.02
CA GLY A 296 -9.72 -18.50 2.98
C GLY A 296 -9.40 -17.99 1.57
N MET A 297 -8.28 -17.25 1.39
CA MET A 297 -7.86 -16.83 0.06
C MET A 297 -7.59 -18.04 -0.83
N THR A 298 -8.14 -18.06 -2.02
CA THR A 298 -7.91 -19.13 -2.99
C THR A 298 -6.48 -19.11 -3.49
N SER A 299 -5.94 -20.29 -3.87
CA SER A 299 -4.57 -20.37 -4.41
C SER A 299 -4.41 -19.72 -5.79
N ALA A 300 -5.50 -19.39 -6.45
CA ALA A 300 -5.46 -18.65 -7.70
C ALA A 300 -4.94 -17.23 -7.47
N PRO A 301 -4.05 -16.72 -8.33
CA PRO A 301 -3.77 -15.30 -8.39
C PRO A 301 -5.08 -14.53 -8.56
N LEU A 302 -5.16 -13.30 -8.04
CA LEU A 302 -6.29 -12.39 -8.30
C LEU A 302 -6.56 -12.24 -9.82
N LEU A 303 -5.53 -12.39 -10.62
CA LEU A 303 -5.59 -12.46 -12.07
C LEU A 303 -5.86 -13.89 -12.58
N ASP A 304 -6.97 -14.48 -12.18
CA ASP A 304 -7.52 -15.47 -13.10
C ASP A 304 -8.14 -14.76 -14.31
N ALA A 305 -8.35 -15.52 -15.37
CA ALA A 305 -8.92 -15.00 -16.61
C ALA A 305 -10.27 -14.27 -16.35
N SER A 306 -11.02 -14.72 -15.34
CA SER A 306 -12.36 -14.24 -15.02
C SER A 306 -12.36 -12.80 -14.48
N LEU A 307 -11.38 -12.43 -13.63
CA LEU A 307 -11.30 -11.07 -13.09
C LEU A 307 -10.93 -10.05 -14.19
N ALA A 308 -9.97 -10.40 -15.05
CA ALA A 308 -9.58 -9.53 -16.16
C ALA A 308 -10.75 -9.27 -17.11
N ASP A 309 -11.54 -10.31 -17.41
CA ASP A 309 -12.71 -10.22 -18.29
C ASP A 309 -13.88 -9.48 -17.61
N ALA A 310 -13.96 -9.53 -16.29
CA ALA A 310 -15.01 -8.86 -15.51
C ALA A 310 -14.71 -7.38 -15.21
N LEU A 311 -13.55 -6.84 -15.61
CA LEU A 311 -13.17 -5.45 -15.34
C LEU A 311 -14.18 -4.48 -15.98
N PRO A 312 -14.89 -3.64 -15.21
CA PRO A 312 -16.03 -2.90 -15.73
C PRO A 312 -15.66 -1.52 -16.28
N ALA A 313 -14.47 -0.98 -15.97
CA ALA A 313 -14.17 0.43 -16.19
C ALA A 313 -12.71 0.66 -16.62
N PRO A 314 -12.43 1.79 -17.28
CA PRO A 314 -11.06 2.23 -17.57
C PRO A 314 -10.18 2.14 -16.33
N THR A 315 -8.98 1.61 -16.51
CA THR A 315 -8.04 1.34 -15.41
C THR A 315 -6.63 1.87 -15.73
N LEU A 316 -6.11 2.71 -14.87
CA LEU A 316 -4.71 3.10 -14.87
C LEU A 316 -3.95 2.27 -13.85
N ILE A 317 -2.98 1.50 -14.30
CA ILE A 317 -2.00 0.84 -13.41
C ILE A 317 -0.72 1.67 -13.45
N VAL A 318 -0.24 2.06 -12.27
CA VAL A 318 1.09 2.65 -12.10
C VAL A 318 1.93 1.68 -11.28
N HIS A 319 2.99 1.13 -11.88
CA HIS A 319 3.80 0.09 -11.25
C HIS A 319 5.19 0.05 -11.89
N GLY A 320 6.17 -0.53 -11.21
CA GLY A 320 7.54 -0.58 -11.70
C GLY A 320 8.24 -1.92 -11.50
N PRO A 321 9.30 -2.19 -12.29
CA PRO A 321 10.05 -3.45 -12.22
C PRO A 321 10.85 -3.61 -10.93
N ASP A 322 11.11 -2.52 -10.20
CA ASP A 322 11.91 -2.51 -8.98
C ASP A 322 11.07 -2.69 -7.70
N ASP A 323 9.77 -2.98 -7.86
CA ASP A 323 8.91 -3.37 -6.75
C ASP A 323 9.28 -4.77 -6.26
N THR A 324 9.81 -4.85 -5.04
CA THR A 324 10.26 -6.10 -4.40
C THR A 324 9.19 -6.79 -3.56
N ILE A 325 8.01 -6.21 -3.44
CA ILE A 325 6.88 -6.71 -2.63
C ILE A 325 5.79 -7.28 -3.53
N ALA A 326 5.19 -6.45 -4.39
CA ALA A 326 4.21 -6.91 -5.37
C ALA A 326 4.91 -7.16 -6.72
N PRO A 327 4.79 -8.38 -7.30
CA PRO A 327 5.46 -8.66 -8.55
C PRO A 327 4.91 -7.85 -9.73
N TRP A 328 5.79 -7.26 -10.51
CA TRP A 328 5.51 -6.46 -11.71
C TRP A 328 4.83 -7.23 -12.85
N GLY A 329 5.18 -8.54 -13.00
CA GLY A 329 4.70 -9.38 -14.09
C GLY A 329 3.18 -9.42 -14.25
N PRO A 330 2.40 -9.65 -13.18
CA PRO A 330 0.94 -9.64 -13.22
C PRO A 330 0.32 -8.33 -13.73
N SER A 331 0.87 -7.16 -13.38
CA SER A 331 0.40 -5.86 -13.88
C SER A 331 0.58 -5.74 -15.39
N ARG A 332 1.72 -6.21 -15.91
CA ARG A 332 1.96 -6.28 -17.36
C ARG A 332 0.99 -7.24 -18.06
N ALA A 333 0.76 -8.40 -17.46
CA ALA A 333 -0.16 -9.40 -18.00
C ALA A 333 -1.60 -8.86 -18.08
N LEU A 334 -2.07 -8.15 -17.06
CA LEU A 334 -3.39 -7.53 -17.06
C LEU A 334 -3.51 -6.47 -18.15
N ALA A 335 -2.54 -5.58 -18.27
CA ALA A 335 -2.54 -4.55 -19.31
C ALA A 335 -2.48 -5.16 -20.73
N ALA A 336 -1.71 -6.23 -20.92
CA ALA A 336 -1.63 -6.93 -22.22
C ALA A 336 -2.93 -7.66 -22.56
N ARG A 337 -3.67 -8.16 -21.55
CA ARG A 337 -4.95 -8.86 -21.76
C ARG A 337 -6.11 -7.92 -22.04
N ARG A 338 -6.11 -6.72 -21.43
CA ARG A 338 -7.19 -5.72 -21.57
C ARG A 338 -6.65 -4.38 -22.06
N PRO A 339 -6.02 -4.34 -23.25
CA PRO A 339 -5.47 -3.10 -23.80
C PRO A 339 -6.56 -2.08 -24.14
N ASP A 340 -7.81 -2.51 -24.22
CA ASP A 340 -9.01 -1.70 -24.40
C ASP A 340 -9.37 -0.85 -23.16
N LEU A 341 -9.11 -1.37 -21.97
CA LEU A 341 -9.47 -0.73 -20.69
C LEU A 341 -8.26 -0.36 -19.81
N VAL A 342 -7.17 -1.12 -19.92
CA VAL A 342 -6.05 -0.99 -18.98
C VAL A 342 -4.87 -0.28 -19.62
N SER A 343 -4.52 0.87 -19.09
CA SER A 343 -3.27 1.55 -19.40
C SER A 343 -2.24 1.32 -18.28
N LEU A 344 -1.01 0.94 -18.65
CA LEU A 344 0.08 0.71 -17.72
C LEU A 344 1.12 1.81 -17.84
N HIS A 345 1.41 2.49 -16.73
CA HIS A 345 2.50 3.43 -16.59
C HIS A 345 3.64 2.79 -15.79
N SER A 346 4.77 2.57 -16.46
CA SER A 346 5.97 2.00 -15.81
C SER A 346 6.78 3.08 -15.11
N VAL A 347 7.09 2.86 -13.83
CA VAL A 347 7.95 3.76 -13.03
C VAL A 347 9.16 2.97 -12.53
N PRO A 348 10.31 3.09 -13.21
CA PRO A 348 11.55 2.46 -12.76
C PRO A 348 12.09 3.14 -11.51
N GLN A 349 12.92 2.42 -10.75
CA GLN A 349 13.60 2.88 -9.53
C GLN A 349 12.67 3.29 -8.37
N ALA A 350 11.37 3.01 -8.49
CA ALA A 350 10.40 3.24 -7.44
C ALA A 350 10.22 1.95 -6.61
N PRO A 351 10.32 2.00 -5.27
CA PRO A 351 9.95 0.89 -4.42
C PRO A 351 8.43 0.72 -4.36
N HIS A 352 7.98 -0.37 -3.75
CA HIS A 352 6.58 -0.70 -3.57
C HIS A 352 5.76 0.48 -3.02
N ALA A 353 4.60 0.76 -3.64
CA ALA A 353 3.66 1.81 -3.26
C ALA A 353 4.28 3.23 -3.16
N SER A 354 5.32 3.50 -3.97
CA SER A 354 6.03 4.78 -3.99
C SER A 354 6.22 5.31 -5.42
N MET A 355 5.30 4.96 -6.31
CA MET A 355 5.43 5.33 -7.73
C MET A 355 5.33 6.85 -7.93
N TRP A 356 4.44 7.52 -7.18
CA TRP A 356 4.35 8.98 -7.16
C TRP A 356 5.65 9.63 -6.66
N ASN A 357 6.25 9.06 -5.63
CA ASN A 357 7.44 9.63 -5.00
C ASN A 357 8.64 9.73 -5.95
N ALA A 358 8.78 8.78 -6.88
CA ALA A 358 9.90 8.76 -7.81
C ALA A 358 9.89 9.94 -8.79
N ASP A 359 8.71 10.36 -9.25
CA ASP A 359 8.51 11.52 -10.12
C ASP A 359 7.08 12.06 -9.96
N PRO A 360 6.82 12.92 -8.95
CA PRO A 360 5.48 13.45 -8.68
C PRO A 360 4.85 14.15 -9.89
N GLY A 361 5.63 14.96 -10.60
CA GLY A 361 5.12 15.76 -11.72
C GLY A 361 4.66 14.89 -12.90
N ARG A 362 5.44 13.89 -13.26
CA ARG A 362 5.10 12.95 -14.33
C ARG A 362 3.92 12.05 -13.95
N TYR A 363 3.86 11.63 -12.68
CA TYR A 363 2.76 10.84 -12.14
C TYR A 363 1.43 11.63 -12.23
N GLU A 364 1.42 12.86 -11.73
CA GLU A 364 0.23 13.73 -11.74
C GLU A 364 -0.22 14.08 -13.14
N GLU A 365 0.72 14.32 -14.07
CA GLU A 365 0.36 14.54 -15.48
C GLU A 365 -0.27 13.30 -16.11
N ARG A 366 0.23 12.10 -15.79
CA ARG A 366 -0.36 10.86 -16.26
C ARG A 366 -1.75 10.65 -15.67
N LEU A 367 -1.91 10.93 -14.39
CA LEU A 367 -3.17 10.86 -13.67
C LEU A 367 -4.18 11.86 -14.25
N ARG A 368 -3.78 13.11 -14.50
CA ARG A 368 -4.64 14.13 -15.12
C ARG A 368 -5.19 13.66 -16.46
N ARG A 369 -4.35 13.12 -17.34
CA ARG A 369 -4.79 12.61 -18.64
C ARG A 369 -5.78 11.47 -18.52
N PHE A 370 -5.60 10.61 -17.52
CA PHE A 370 -6.51 9.51 -17.24
C PHE A 370 -7.85 9.98 -16.69
N LEU A 371 -7.83 10.94 -15.75
CA LEU A 371 -9.03 11.42 -15.07
C LEU A 371 -9.89 12.34 -15.95
N THR A 372 -9.29 13.14 -16.84
CA THR A 372 -10.00 14.15 -17.65
C THR A 372 -11.25 13.62 -18.36
N PRO A 373 -11.25 12.47 -19.04
CA PRO A 373 -12.43 11.92 -19.69
C PRO A 373 -13.46 11.30 -18.73
N LEU A 374 -13.12 11.15 -17.44
CA LEU A 374 -13.96 10.49 -16.42
C LEU A 374 -14.67 11.48 -15.48
N MET A 375 -14.35 12.77 -15.63
CA MET A 375 -14.83 13.86 -14.76
C MET A 375 -16.07 14.57 -15.31
#